data_21c32925fed8689cc70ff0fab2307947
#
_entry.id   21c32925fed8689cc70ff0fab2307947
#
_cell.length_a   1.000
_cell.length_b   1.000
_cell.length_c   1.000
_cell.angle_alpha   90.00
_cell.angle_beta   90.00
_cell.angle_gamma   90.00
#
_symmetry.space_group_name_H-M   'P 1'
#
loop_
_entity.id
_entity.type
_entity.pdbx_description
1 polymer ?
#
loop_
_entity_poly.entity_id
_entity_poly.type
_entity_poly.pdbx_seq_one_letter_code
_entity_poly.pdbx_strand_id
1 'polypeptide(L)'
;MSSRVRAPFALVAPAFVAAVLSLVPVWYLFQTAFTSGFTAVVDELMQIRTLQLVLRSLLLMVTVTSASVVIGIFAAWVVARSPLRPRLLLIIAFSLSLAIPSYLAAFAWVSWIPGISGFFGAFIVLTFVCYPFVMLPVIASMDISDPMAEKVALSLGRRPFGVFRTVTLGQSRPAITGGALLVALYVLSDFGAVAAMRYEVFTWVIYGAYRAGFNPSRAAILSSVLLMAALVLTLIEARVRSTRDTFRMGSGVRRATNIQFGVTARIATIAGAMLLVSLGAGVPIWRVIYWTGFDSNTDVQWDVVFSSIATSFGIGIVTSVVTALVALPIALLSARYTGKTSQILEGSTYVAHALPGIVIAISIVYLGIRTLRPLYQEMPLLILAQVLIFLPLAVASMRTAIAMSTQSLEHVARSLGA
;
A
#
# COMPACT_ATOMS: atom_id res chain seq x y z
N MET A 1 40.32 -2.99 -6.24
CA MET A 1 40.06 -3.57 -4.89
C MET A 1 39.48 -2.46 -4.03
N SER A 2 38.17 -2.37 -3.89
CA SER A 2 37.54 -1.36 -3.02
C SER A 2 37.73 -1.82 -1.57
N SER A 3 38.47 -1.03 -0.79
CA SER A 3 38.53 -1.19 0.67
C SER A 3 37.11 -1.19 1.20
N ARG A 4 36.65 -2.32 1.76
CA ARG A 4 35.36 -2.39 2.45
C ARG A 4 35.41 -1.45 3.66
N VAL A 5 34.89 -0.26 3.50
CA VAL A 5 34.75 0.68 4.60
C VAL A 5 33.78 0.03 5.61
N ARG A 6 34.27 -0.27 6.81
CA ARG A 6 33.47 -0.83 7.89
C ARG A 6 32.41 0.21 8.30
N ALA A 7 31.18 -0.21 8.41
CA ALA A 7 30.11 0.67 8.88
C ALA A 7 30.40 1.12 10.32
N PRO A 8 30.23 2.40 10.65
CA PRO A 8 30.47 2.90 12.01
C PRO A 8 29.46 2.31 12.99
N PHE A 9 29.92 1.96 14.18
CA PHE A 9 29.06 1.36 15.22
C PHE A 9 27.86 2.26 15.57
N ALA A 10 28.05 3.57 15.54
CA ALA A 10 26.99 4.56 15.77
C ALA A 10 25.81 4.46 14.80
N LEU A 11 25.97 3.89 13.59
CA LEU A 11 24.88 3.60 12.66
C LEU A 11 24.37 2.18 12.80
N VAL A 12 25.23 1.23 13.12
CA VAL A 12 24.85 -0.19 13.20
C VAL A 12 23.98 -0.47 14.43
N ALA A 13 24.29 0.14 15.58
CA ALA A 13 23.55 -0.09 16.82
C ALA A 13 22.05 0.34 16.74
N PRO A 14 21.71 1.58 16.34
CA PRO A 14 20.31 1.97 16.20
C PRO A 14 19.60 1.21 15.07
N ALA A 15 20.29 0.91 13.97
CA ALA A 15 19.73 0.09 12.90
C ALA A 15 19.42 -1.35 13.36
N PHE A 16 20.26 -1.93 14.21
CA PHE A 16 20.03 -3.24 14.81
C PHE A 16 18.81 -3.23 15.74
N VAL A 17 18.69 -2.21 16.60
CA VAL A 17 17.53 -2.06 17.49
C VAL A 17 16.24 -1.95 16.66
N ALA A 18 16.22 -1.13 15.62
CA ALA A 18 15.07 -0.98 14.75
C ALA A 18 14.72 -2.29 14.01
N ALA A 19 15.72 -3.03 13.55
CA ALA A 19 15.55 -4.34 12.91
C ALA A 19 14.94 -5.37 13.89
N VAL A 20 15.44 -5.43 15.13
CA VAL A 20 14.91 -6.32 16.17
C VAL A 20 13.46 -5.96 16.50
N LEU A 21 13.17 -4.67 16.69
CA LEU A 21 11.80 -4.22 16.95
C LEU A 21 10.84 -4.58 15.80
N SER A 22 11.30 -4.50 14.55
CA SER A 22 10.51 -4.90 13.38
C SER A 22 10.16 -6.39 13.35
N LEU A 23 11.00 -7.23 13.96
CA LEU A 23 10.77 -8.67 14.02
C LEU A 23 9.92 -9.11 15.23
N VAL A 24 9.67 -8.24 16.20
CA VAL A 24 8.85 -8.55 17.38
C VAL A 24 7.46 -9.10 17.01
N PRO A 25 6.69 -8.52 16.07
CA PRO A 25 5.41 -9.07 15.67
C PRO A 25 5.52 -10.49 15.08
N VAL A 26 6.56 -10.75 14.31
CA VAL A 26 6.80 -12.08 13.71
C VAL A 26 7.11 -13.10 14.80
N TRP A 27 8.02 -12.75 15.71
CA TRP A 27 8.36 -13.60 16.86
C TRP A 27 7.13 -13.92 17.72
N TYR A 28 6.31 -12.91 18.02
CA TYR A 28 5.06 -13.09 18.74
C TYR A 28 4.12 -14.09 18.06
N LEU A 29 3.95 -13.96 16.75
CA LEU A 29 3.09 -14.88 16.00
C LEU A 29 3.55 -16.34 16.15
N PHE A 30 4.83 -16.60 15.92
CA PHE A 30 5.37 -17.95 16.01
C PHE A 30 5.27 -18.49 17.44
N GLN A 31 5.65 -17.69 18.43
CA GLN A 31 5.52 -18.10 19.82
C GLN A 31 4.07 -18.47 20.16
N THR A 32 3.12 -17.61 19.82
CA THR A 32 1.71 -17.82 20.17
C THR A 32 1.06 -18.95 19.37
N ALA A 33 1.41 -19.10 18.08
CA ALA A 33 0.91 -20.20 17.26
C ALA A 33 1.31 -21.58 17.81
N PHE A 34 2.53 -21.70 18.36
CA PHE A 34 3.04 -22.97 18.88
C PHE A 34 2.77 -23.19 20.38
N THR A 35 2.12 -22.26 21.08
CA THR A 35 1.76 -22.48 22.51
C THR A 35 0.80 -23.64 22.72
N SER A 36 -0.06 -23.91 21.75
CA SER A 36 -1.02 -25.04 21.80
C SER A 36 -0.46 -26.35 21.25
N GLY A 37 0.82 -26.39 20.86
CA GLY A 37 1.48 -27.57 20.30
C GLY A 37 1.37 -27.66 18.78
N PHE A 38 2.25 -28.44 18.16
CA PHE A 38 2.32 -28.61 16.71
C PHE A 38 1.07 -29.29 16.13
N THR A 39 0.48 -30.22 16.84
CA THR A 39 -0.76 -30.90 16.43
C THR A 39 -1.91 -29.91 16.25
N ALA A 40 -2.09 -28.98 17.19
CA ALA A 40 -3.13 -27.94 17.09
C ALA A 40 -2.94 -27.04 15.85
N VAL A 41 -1.68 -26.75 15.47
CA VAL A 41 -1.38 -25.99 14.24
C VAL A 41 -1.81 -26.78 13.01
N VAL A 42 -1.46 -28.06 12.93
CA VAL A 42 -1.82 -28.93 11.79
C VAL A 42 -3.34 -29.11 11.72
N ASP A 43 -4.00 -29.34 12.84
CA ASP A 43 -5.45 -29.52 12.91
C ASP A 43 -6.20 -28.26 12.40
N GLU A 44 -5.78 -27.06 12.83
CA GLU A 44 -6.38 -25.79 12.34
C GLU A 44 -6.14 -25.58 10.84
N LEU A 45 -4.94 -25.90 10.34
CA LEU A 45 -4.61 -25.76 8.93
C LEU A 45 -5.38 -26.75 8.04
N MET A 46 -5.70 -27.93 8.55
CA MET A 46 -6.43 -28.98 7.84
C MET A 46 -7.95 -28.79 7.88
N GLN A 47 -8.45 -27.82 8.65
CA GLN A 47 -9.90 -27.53 8.67
C GLN A 47 -10.39 -27.04 7.33
N ILE A 48 -11.55 -27.57 6.90
CA ILE A 48 -12.27 -27.08 5.71
C ILE A 48 -12.53 -25.56 5.77
N ARG A 49 -12.80 -25.06 6.97
CA ARG A 49 -13.03 -23.62 7.20
C ARG A 49 -11.80 -22.80 6.86
N THR A 50 -10.61 -23.23 7.20
CA THR A 50 -9.34 -22.55 6.85
C THR A 50 -9.11 -22.54 5.35
N LEU A 51 -9.38 -23.66 4.66
CA LEU A 51 -9.33 -23.70 3.19
C LEU A 51 -10.34 -22.75 2.55
N GLN A 52 -11.56 -22.67 3.07
CA GLN A 52 -12.57 -21.72 2.61
C GLN A 52 -12.12 -20.26 2.77
N LEU A 53 -11.44 -19.93 3.89
CA LEU A 53 -10.88 -18.60 4.10
C LEU A 53 -9.77 -18.27 3.08
N VAL A 54 -8.90 -19.24 2.78
CA VAL A 54 -7.88 -19.10 1.71
C VAL A 54 -8.57 -18.78 0.39
N LEU A 55 -9.54 -19.60 -0.02
CA LEU A 55 -10.22 -19.43 -1.29
C LEU A 55 -10.98 -18.10 -1.39
N ARG A 56 -11.70 -17.70 -0.33
CA ARG A 56 -12.44 -16.43 -0.28
C ARG A 56 -11.49 -15.23 -0.34
N SER A 57 -10.37 -15.27 0.40
CA SER A 57 -9.37 -14.19 0.38
C SER A 57 -8.67 -14.09 -0.96
N LEU A 58 -8.31 -15.22 -1.57
CA LEU A 58 -7.70 -15.25 -2.91
C LEU A 58 -8.70 -14.81 -3.99
N LEU A 59 -9.96 -15.22 -3.92
CA LEU A 59 -10.99 -14.80 -4.85
C LEU A 59 -11.17 -13.28 -4.81
N LEU A 60 -11.31 -12.70 -3.61
CA LEU A 60 -11.44 -11.25 -3.45
C LEU A 60 -10.19 -10.54 -3.96
N MET A 61 -9.00 -11.00 -3.59
CA MET A 61 -7.72 -10.43 -4.03
C MET A 61 -7.60 -10.42 -5.55
N VAL A 62 -7.85 -11.56 -6.21
CA VAL A 62 -7.70 -11.68 -7.67
C VAL A 62 -8.73 -10.83 -8.41
N THR A 63 -9.98 -10.86 -7.98
CA THR A 63 -11.06 -10.10 -8.64
C THR A 63 -10.88 -8.59 -8.48
N VAL A 64 -10.59 -8.11 -7.27
CA VAL A 64 -10.31 -6.69 -7.01
C VAL A 64 -9.07 -6.23 -7.76
N THR A 65 -7.99 -7.01 -7.73
CA THR A 65 -6.76 -6.68 -8.47
C THR A 65 -7.01 -6.57 -9.97
N SER A 66 -7.71 -7.54 -10.55
CA SER A 66 -8.03 -7.53 -11.98
C SER A 66 -8.88 -6.33 -12.38
N ALA A 67 -9.92 -6.03 -11.61
CA ALA A 67 -10.77 -4.87 -11.85
C ALA A 67 -10.00 -3.54 -11.66
N SER A 68 -9.19 -3.44 -10.61
CA SER A 68 -8.35 -2.26 -10.35
C SER A 68 -7.31 -2.04 -11.44
N VAL A 69 -6.75 -3.10 -12.04
CA VAL A 69 -5.84 -3.01 -13.19
C VAL A 69 -6.57 -2.41 -14.40
N VAL A 70 -7.75 -2.91 -14.73
CA VAL A 70 -8.53 -2.41 -15.87
C VAL A 70 -8.90 -0.93 -15.66
N ILE A 71 -9.46 -0.59 -14.50
CA ILE A 71 -9.88 0.77 -14.16
C ILE A 71 -8.66 1.70 -14.05
N GLY A 72 -7.58 1.25 -13.42
CA GLY A 72 -6.36 2.02 -13.25
C GLY A 72 -5.66 2.35 -14.58
N ILE A 73 -5.64 1.39 -15.52
CA ILE A 73 -5.14 1.63 -16.90
C ILE A 73 -6.03 2.64 -17.62
N PHE A 74 -7.36 2.51 -17.51
CA PHE A 74 -8.29 3.47 -18.09
C PHE A 74 -8.07 4.89 -17.53
N ALA A 75 -8.01 5.04 -16.21
CA ALA A 75 -7.77 6.32 -15.55
C ALA A 75 -6.40 6.91 -15.94
N ALA A 76 -5.34 6.08 -16.00
CA ALA A 76 -4.02 6.50 -16.45
C ALA A 76 -4.04 6.99 -17.91
N TRP A 77 -4.76 6.27 -18.79
CA TRP A 77 -4.92 6.66 -20.16
C TRP A 77 -5.68 8.00 -20.29
N VAL A 78 -6.75 8.21 -19.52
CA VAL A 78 -7.48 9.48 -19.46
C VAL A 78 -6.54 10.62 -19.09
N VAL A 79 -5.71 10.46 -18.08
CA VAL A 79 -4.78 11.49 -17.61
C VAL A 79 -3.64 11.75 -18.60
N ALA A 80 -3.05 10.68 -19.17
CA ALA A 80 -1.83 10.79 -19.96
C ALA A 80 -2.08 11.07 -21.44
N ARG A 81 -3.20 10.64 -22.01
CA ARG A 81 -3.44 10.64 -23.47
C ARG A 81 -4.68 11.41 -23.91
N SER A 82 -5.62 11.71 -23.02
CA SER A 82 -6.81 12.47 -23.39
C SER A 82 -6.52 13.97 -23.47
N PRO A 83 -7.31 14.73 -24.25
CA PRO A 83 -7.19 16.19 -24.32
C PRO A 83 -7.78 16.91 -23.11
N LEU A 84 -8.26 16.17 -22.10
CA LEU A 84 -8.86 16.76 -20.90
C LEU A 84 -7.82 17.52 -20.07
N ARG A 85 -8.17 18.72 -19.66
CA ARG A 85 -7.32 19.63 -18.89
C ARG A 85 -8.13 20.28 -17.76
N PRO A 86 -7.49 20.69 -16.65
CA PRO A 86 -6.07 20.54 -16.32
C PRO A 86 -5.71 19.14 -15.80
N ARG A 87 -4.60 18.60 -16.26
CA ARG A 87 -4.12 17.25 -15.94
C ARG A 87 -3.96 16.99 -14.43
N LEU A 88 -3.46 18.00 -13.70
CA LEU A 88 -3.24 17.87 -12.25
C LEU A 88 -4.55 17.63 -11.51
N LEU A 89 -5.63 18.32 -11.88
CA LEU A 89 -6.94 18.10 -11.27
C LEU A 89 -7.48 16.71 -11.55
N LEU A 90 -7.23 16.14 -12.73
CA LEU A 90 -7.61 14.76 -13.02
C LEU A 90 -6.84 13.76 -12.14
N ILE A 91 -5.52 13.96 -11.95
CA ILE A 91 -4.71 13.14 -11.08
C ILE A 91 -5.26 13.20 -9.64
N ILE A 92 -5.49 14.41 -9.13
CA ILE A 92 -6.03 14.64 -7.78
C ILE A 92 -7.40 13.97 -7.64
N ALA A 93 -8.34 14.24 -8.58
CA ALA A 93 -9.69 13.71 -8.54
C ALA A 93 -9.73 12.18 -8.53
N PHE A 94 -8.93 11.54 -9.41
CA PHE A 94 -8.84 10.08 -9.43
C PHE A 94 -8.13 9.49 -8.21
N SER A 95 -7.15 10.20 -7.63
CA SER A 95 -6.42 9.73 -6.45
C SER A 95 -7.17 9.98 -5.14
N LEU A 96 -8.23 10.77 -5.16
CA LEU A 96 -8.98 11.16 -3.95
C LEU A 96 -9.57 9.95 -3.22
N SER A 97 -9.89 8.87 -3.93
CA SER A 97 -10.36 7.63 -3.32
C SER A 97 -9.33 6.97 -2.40
N LEU A 98 -8.01 7.18 -2.60
CA LEU A 98 -6.97 6.70 -1.68
C LEU A 98 -6.93 7.47 -0.35
N ALA A 99 -7.39 8.72 -0.33
CA ALA A 99 -7.45 9.52 0.88
C ALA A 99 -8.60 9.09 1.81
N ILE A 100 -9.55 8.30 1.28
CA ILE A 100 -10.71 7.85 2.03
C ILE A 100 -10.39 6.46 2.62
N PRO A 101 -10.43 6.30 3.97
CA PRO A 101 -10.23 5.00 4.59
C PRO A 101 -11.24 3.96 4.06
N SER A 102 -10.79 2.74 3.79
CA SER A 102 -11.62 1.66 3.23
C SER A 102 -12.88 1.37 4.06
N TYR A 103 -12.75 1.47 5.39
CA TYR A 103 -13.88 1.34 6.31
C TYR A 103 -14.94 2.41 6.08
N LEU A 104 -14.53 3.68 5.97
CA LEU A 104 -15.45 4.80 5.74
C LEU A 104 -16.12 4.68 4.36
N ALA A 105 -15.34 4.32 3.34
CA ALA A 105 -15.89 4.06 2.02
C ALA A 105 -16.94 2.94 2.06
N ALA A 106 -16.64 1.82 2.72
CA ALA A 106 -17.57 0.70 2.87
C ALA A 106 -18.85 1.10 3.60
N PHE A 107 -18.71 1.84 4.70
CA PHE A 107 -19.85 2.32 5.47
C PHE A 107 -20.73 3.28 4.66
N ALA A 108 -20.14 4.16 3.87
CA ALA A 108 -20.85 5.05 2.96
C ALA A 108 -21.66 4.26 1.92
N TRP A 109 -21.07 3.23 1.31
CA TRP A 109 -21.76 2.37 0.35
C TRP A 109 -22.91 1.59 0.95
N VAL A 110 -22.72 0.98 2.13
CA VAL A 110 -23.79 0.24 2.85
C VAL A 110 -24.96 1.16 3.18
N SER A 111 -24.68 2.39 3.61
CA SER A 111 -25.72 3.36 3.95
C SER A 111 -26.43 3.94 2.73
N TRP A 112 -25.80 3.94 1.55
CA TRP A 112 -26.39 4.42 0.31
C TRP A 112 -27.24 3.36 -0.37
N ILE A 113 -26.76 2.11 -0.42
CA ILE A 113 -27.46 0.99 -1.04
C ILE A 113 -27.73 -0.06 0.04
N PRO A 114 -28.94 -0.06 0.64
CA PRO A 114 -29.30 -1.07 1.62
C PRO A 114 -29.21 -2.48 1.02
N GLY A 115 -28.54 -3.39 1.76
CA GLY A 115 -28.35 -4.78 1.33
C GLY A 115 -27.06 -5.04 0.55
N ILE A 116 -26.27 -4.01 0.18
CA ILE A 116 -24.94 -4.26 -0.37
C ILE A 116 -24.04 -4.82 0.74
N SER A 117 -23.65 -6.10 0.62
CA SER A 117 -22.84 -6.79 1.63
C SER A 117 -22.13 -8.00 1.02
N GLY A 118 -21.31 -8.67 1.80
CA GLY A 118 -20.58 -9.86 1.37
C GLY A 118 -19.55 -9.56 0.29
N PHE A 119 -19.33 -10.53 -0.58
CA PHE A 119 -18.32 -10.47 -1.63
C PHE A 119 -18.50 -9.26 -2.55
N PHE A 120 -19.71 -9.04 -3.08
CA PHE A 120 -19.94 -7.96 -4.05
C PHE A 120 -19.72 -6.57 -3.44
N GLY A 121 -20.13 -6.36 -2.18
CA GLY A 121 -19.87 -5.11 -1.48
C GLY A 121 -18.37 -4.87 -1.28
N ALA A 122 -17.66 -5.86 -0.77
CA ALA A 122 -16.22 -5.78 -0.57
C ALA A 122 -15.48 -5.58 -1.92
N PHE A 123 -15.86 -6.30 -2.98
CA PHE A 123 -15.31 -6.17 -4.31
C PHE A 123 -15.47 -4.75 -4.87
N ILE A 124 -16.67 -4.17 -4.82
CA ILE A 124 -16.93 -2.82 -5.33
C ILE A 124 -16.11 -1.78 -4.58
N VAL A 125 -16.21 -1.77 -3.25
CA VAL A 125 -15.52 -0.77 -2.42
C VAL A 125 -14.02 -0.84 -2.60
N LEU A 126 -13.42 -2.04 -2.46
CA LEU A 126 -11.98 -2.19 -2.57
C LEU A 126 -11.47 -1.88 -3.99
N THR A 127 -12.25 -2.20 -5.02
CA THR A 127 -11.87 -1.83 -6.41
C THR A 127 -11.77 -0.32 -6.57
N PHE A 128 -12.77 0.44 -6.09
CA PHE A 128 -12.75 1.89 -6.19
C PHE A 128 -11.74 2.57 -5.26
N VAL A 129 -11.38 1.95 -4.15
CA VAL A 129 -10.28 2.44 -3.29
C VAL A 129 -8.92 2.15 -3.90
N CYS A 130 -8.73 0.98 -4.52
CA CYS A 130 -7.40 0.47 -4.89
C CYS A 130 -6.94 0.81 -6.31
N TYR A 131 -7.83 1.15 -7.27
CA TYR A 131 -7.40 1.40 -8.65
C TYR A 131 -6.31 2.46 -8.81
N PRO A 132 -6.19 3.50 -7.95
CA PRO A 132 -5.12 4.48 -8.11
C PRO A 132 -3.72 3.91 -7.82
N PHE A 133 -3.59 2.80 -7.09
CA PHE A 133 -2.32 2.08 -6.92
C PHE A 133 -1.76 1.57 -8.26
N VAL A 134 -2.63 1.29 -9.24
CA VAL A 134 -2.23 0.95 -10.60
C VAL A 134 -2.10 2.21 -11.45
N MET A 135 -3.05 3.14 -11.33
CA MET A 135 -3.09 4.36 -12.14
C MET A 135 -1.81 5.19 -12.03
N LEU A 136 -1.37 5.49 -10.81
CA LEU A 136 -0.23 6.39 -10.56
C LEU A 136 1.08 5.90 -11.17
N PRO A 137 1.54 4.65 -10.94
CA PRO A 137 2.76 4.15 -11.56
C PRO A 137 2.63 3.99 -13.08
N VAL A 138 1.42 3.72 -13.61
CA VAL A 138 1.18 3.65 -15.05
C VAL A 138 1.26 5.02 -15.69
N ILE A 139 0.72 6.09 -15.07
CA ILE A 139 0.91 7.49 -15.53
C ILE A 139 2.41 7.80 -15.59
N ALA A 140 3.14 7.56 -14.52
CA ALA A 140 4.57 7.80 -14.45
C ALA A 140 5.35 7.05 -15.56
N SER A 141 4.97 5.79 -15.82
CA SER A 141 5.55 4.99 -16.90
C SER A 141 5.25 5.56 -18.28
N MET A 142 4.01 6.01 -18.53
CA MET A 142 3.61 6.63 -19.80
C MET A 142 4.31 7.98 -20.06
N ASP A 143 4.68 8.71 -19.00
CA ASP A 143 5.37 10.00 -19.11
C ASP A 143 6.83 9.86 -19.54
N ILE A 144 7.49 8.77 -19.14
CA ILE A 144 8.89 8.47 -19.48
C ILE A 144 9.03 7.56 -20.70
N SER A 145 7.92 7.04 -21.25
CA SER A 145 7.94 6.15 -22.41
C SER A 145 8.36 6.90 -23.67
N ASP A 146 9.09 6.23 -24.58
CA ASP A 146 9.53 6.82 -25.84
C ASP A 146 8.34 6.97 -26.81
N PRO A 147 7.94 8.21 -27.17
CA PRO A 147 6.85 8.45 -28.11
C PRO A 147 7.20 8.09 -29.56
N MET A 148 8.50 7.86 -29.87
CA MET A 148 8.92 7.49 -31.23
C MET A 148 8.42 6.10 -31.62
N ALA A 149 8.43 5.14 -30.69
CA ALA A 149 7.89 3.81 -30.94
C ALA A 149 6.40 3.83 -31.32
N GLU A 150 5.61 4.70 -30.68
CA GLU A 150 4.20 4.91 -31.00
C GLU A 150 4.02 5.54 -32.39
N LYS A 151 4.81 6.58 -32.69
CA LYS A 151 4.77 7.27 -33.99
C LYS A 151 5.16 6.33 -35.14
N VAL A 152 6.20 5.53 -34.98
CA VAL A 152 6.61 4.54 -35.98
C VAL A 152 5.51 3.50 -36.19
N ALA A 153 4.88 3.02 -35.12
CA ALA A 153 3.77 2.06 -35.26
C ALA A 153 2.56 2.67 -36.00
N LEU A 154 2.25 3.95 -35.75
CA LEU A 154 1.20 4.69 -36.46
C LEU A 154 1.56 4.92 -37.93
N SER A 155 2.80 5.28 -38.26
CA SER A 155 3.26 5.48 -39.64
C SER A 155 3.27 4.18 -40.47
N LEU A 156 3.39 3.03 -39.79
CA LEU A 156 3.22 1.70 -40.38
C LEU A 156 1.75 1.28 -40.56
N GLY A 157 0.79 2.22 -40.39
CA GLY A 157 -0.64 1.98 -40.61
C GLY A 157 -1.37 1.27 -39.48
N ARG A 158 -0.77 1.10 -38.32
CA ARG A 158 -1.48 0.51 -37.15
C ARG A 158 -2.53 1.47 -36.61
N ARG A 159 -3.71 0.94 -36.24
CA ARG A 159 -4.77 1.72 -35.61
C ARG A 159 -4.35 2.20 -34.22
N PRO A 160 -4.77 3.40 -33.75
CA PRO A 160 -4.38 3.97 -32.45
C PRO A 160 -4.60 3.06 -31.26
N PHE A 161 -5.72 2.35 -31.21
CA PHE A 161 -6.00 1.36 -30.14
C PHE A 161 -5.05 0.16 -30.18
N GLY A 162 -4.68 -0.30 -31.39
CA GLY A 162 -3.67 -1.35 -31.54
C GLY A 162 -2.30 -0.93 -31.03
N VAL A 163 -1.88 0.31 -31.34
CA VAL A 163 -0.62 0.90 -30.83
C VAL A 163 -0.66 1.01 -29.31
N PHE A 164 -1.73 1.52 -28.74
CA PHE A 164 -1.91 1.59 -27.28
C PHE A 164 -1.75 0.22 -26.64
N ARG A 165 -2.45 -0.81 -27.15
CA ARG A 165 -2.42 -2.18 -26.57
C ARG A 165 -1.06 -2.85 -26.69
N THR A 166 -0.36 -2.70 -27.83
CA THR A 166 0.87 -3.45 -28.09
C THR A 166 2.13 -2.69 -27.72
N VAL A 167 2.17 -1.38 -27.91
CA VAL A 167 3.34 -0.55 -27.63
C VAL A 167 3.24 0.09 -26.24
N THR A 168 2.22 0.92 -26.00
CA THR A 168 2.11 1.71 -24.76
C THR A 168 1.94 0.81 -23.53
N LEU A 169 0.97 -0.12 -23.56
CA LEU A 169 0.79 -1.07 -22.46
C LEU A 169 1.98 -2.06 -22.36
N GLY A 170 2.60 -2.40 -23.50
CA GLY A 170 3.82 -3.21 -23.52
C GLY A 170 4.95 -2.58 -22.72
N GLN A 171 5.21 -1.29 -22.94
CA GLN A 171 6.23 -0.52 -22.19
C GLN A 171 5.83 -0.30 -20.72
N SER A 172 4.54 -0.21 -20.41
CA SER A 172 4.03 0.01 -19.06
C SER A 172 3.85 -1.29 -18.24
N ARG A 173 4.14 -2.47 -18.81
CA ARG A 173 3.96 -3.76 -18.10
C ARG A 173 4.58 -3.80 -16.70
N PRO A 174 5.83 -3.34 -16.47
CA PRO A 174 6.41 -3.35 -15.13
C PRO A 174 5.68 -2.44 -14.14
N ALA A 175 5.11 -1.33 -14.62
CA ALA A 175 4.31 -0.41 -13.80
C ALA A 175 2.95 -1.03 -13.46
N ILE A 176 2.30 -1.68 -14.43
CA ILE A 176 1.03 -2.38 -14.25
C ILE A 176 1.19 -3.53 -13.25
N THR A 177 2.20 -4.39 -13.42
CA THR A 177 2.44 -5.52 -12.52
C THR A 177 2.79 -5.06 -11.11
N GLY A 178 3.63 -4.01 -10.96
CA GLY A 178 3.94 -3.44 -9.65
C GLY A 178 2.70 -2.85 -8.97
N GLY A 179 1.86 -2.12 -9.71
CA GLY A 179 0.60 -1.59 -9.20
C GLY A 179 -0.38 -2.71 -8.81
N ALA A 180 -0.48 -3.76 -9.64
CA ALA A 180 -1.32 -4.92 -9.36
C ALA A 180 -0.90 -5.65 -8.07
N LEU A 181 0.41 -5.80 -7.84
CA LEU A 181 0.92 -6.42 -6.62
C LEU A 181 0.65 -5.55 -5.38
N LEU A 182 0.73 -4.22 -5.51
CA LEU A 182 0.34 -3.30 -4.43
C LEU A 182 -1.14 -3.45 -4.09
N VAL A 183 -2.02 -3.54 -5.10
CA VAL A 183 -3.45 -3.81 -4.88
C VAL A 183 -3.65 -5.16 -4.19
N ALA A 184 -2.99 -6.22 -4.65
CA ALA A 184 -3.10 -7.55 -4.07
C ALA A 184 -2.69 -7.56 -2.58
N LEU A 185 -1.57 -6.90 -2.23
CA LEU A 185 -1.11 -6.75 -0.85
C LEU A 185 -2.10 -5.93 -0.01
N TYR A 186 -2.61 -4.83 -0.55
CA TYR A 186 -3.60 -4.01 0.13
C TYR A 186 -4.86 -4.80 0.46
N VAL A 187 -5.44 -5.48 -0.53
CA VAL A 187 -6.67 -6.29 -0.36
C VAL A 187 -6.47 -7.42 0.66
N LEU A 188 -5.31 -8.09 0.61
CA LEU A 188 -4.99 -9.16 1.54
C LEU A 188 -4.84 -8.65 2.99
N SER A 189 -4.45 -7.39 3.16
CA SER A 189 -4.22 -6.74 4.46
C SER A 189 -5.42 -5.94 4.96
N ASP A 190 -6.41 -5.65 4.08
CA ASP A 190 -7.55 -4.83 4.45
C ASP A 190 -8.46 -5.55 5.45
N PHE A 191 -8.77 -4.82 6.52
CA PHE A 191 -9.75 -5.23 7.52
C PHE A 191 -11.03 -4.40 7.44
N GLY A 192 -10.88 -3.11 7.13
CA GLY A 192 -11.95 -2.13 7.25
C GLY A 192 -13.14 -2.39 6.34
N ALA A 193 -12.91 -2.52 5.04
CA ALA A 193 -13.96 -2.75 4.06
C ALA A 193 -14.59 -4.13 4.24
N VAL A 194 -13.79 -5.19 4.43
CA VAL A 194 -14.30 -6.55 4.56
C VAL A 194 -15.14 -6.73 5.83
N ALA A 195 -14.76 -6.07 6.93
CA ALA A 195 -15.52 -6.09 8.18
C ALA A 195 -16.87 -5.36 8.03
N ALA A 196 -16.87 -4.16 7.44
CA ALA A 196 -18.08 -3.38 7.20
C ALA A 196 -19.03 -4.09 6.23
N MET A 197 -18.49 -4.79 5.22
CA MET A 197 -19.26 -5.58 4.26
C MET A 197 -19.62 -6.98 4.75
N ARG A 198 -19.21 -7.38 5.96
CA ARG A 198 -19.47 -8.71 6.56
C ARG A 198 -19.00 -9.86 5.67
N TYR A 199 -17.85 -9.69 4.98
CA TYR A 199 -17.29 -10.74 4.14
C TYR A 199 -16.15 -11.45 4.87
N GLU A 200 -16.33 -12.74 5.14
CA GLU A 200 -15.37 -13.55 5.92
C GLU A 200 -14.12 -13.84 5.11
N VAL A 201 -13.04 -13.12 5.42
CA VAL A 201 -11.67 -13.33 4.95
C VAL A 201 -10.72 -13.44 6.16
N PHE A 202 -9.43 -13.73 5.93
CA PHE A 202 -8.46 -13.92 7.01
C PHE A 202 -8.46 -12.78 8.03
N THR A 203 -8.35 -11.53 7.60
CA THR A 203 -8.24 -10.37 8.50
C THR A 203 -9.43 -10.25 9.45
N TRP A 204 -10.64 -10.49 8.95
CA TRP A 204 -11.85 -10.44 9.77
C TRP A 204 -11.93 -11.59 10.77
N VAL A 205 -11.59 -12.82 10.33
CA VAL A 205 -11.63 -14.01 11.20
C VAL A 205 -10.51 -13.97 12.25
N ILE A 206 -9.31 -13.48 11.91
CA ILE A 206 -8.21 -13.26 12.86
C ILE A 206 -8.65 -12.31 13.96
N TYR A 207 -9.26 -11.17 13.61
CA TYR A 207 -9.77 -10.21 14.58
C TYR A 207 -10.88 -10.82 15.47
N GLY A 208 -11.82 -11.55 14.86
CA GLY A 208 -12.89 -12.25 15.58
C GLY A 208 -12.36 -13.30 16.55
N ALA A 209 -11.38 -14.11 16.14
CA ALA A 209 -10.74 -15.11 16.98
C ALA A 209 -10.02 -14.50 18.20
N TYR A 210 -9.37 -13.34 18.00
CA TYR A 210 -8.69 -12.63 19.06
C TYR A 210 -9.67 -11.96 20.03
N ARG A 211 -10.66 -11.22 19.53
CA ARG A 211 -11.52 -10.36 20.35
C ARG A 211 -12.74 -11.10 20.92
N ALA A 212 -13.45 -11.87 20.11
CA ALA A 212 -14.70 -12.52 20.52
C ALA A 212 -14.51 -13.98 20.92
N GLY A 213 -13.58 -14.69 20.29
CA GLY A 213 -13.31 -16.10 20.56
C GLY A 213 -12.33 -16.34 21.69
N PHE A 214 -11.67 -15.28 22.22
CA PHE A 214 -10.61 -15.38 23.24
C PHE A 214 -9.59 -16.50 22.96
N ASN A 215 -9.32 -16.75 21.67
CA ASN A 215 -8.39 -17.78 21.21
C ASN A 215 -7.20 -17.17 20.46
N PRO A 216 -6.19 -16.65 21.21
CA PRO A 216 -5.03 -16.00 20.58
C PRO A 216 -4.20 -16.98 19.75
N SER A 217 -4.17 -18.26 20.10
CA SER A 217 -3.42 -19.28 19.37
C SER A 217 -3.99 -19.48 17.97
N ARG A 218 -5.30 -19.60 17.83
CA ARG A 218 -5.99 -19.69 16.53
C ARG A 218 -5.75 -18.44 15.70
N ALA A 219 -5.89 -17.24 16.30
CA ALA A 219 -5.59 -15.98 15.62
C ALA A 219 -4.15 -15.94 15.10
N ALA A 220 -3.17 -16.41 15.89
CA ALA A 220 -1.77 -16.45 15.50
C ALA A 220 -1.49 -17.48 14.39
N ILE A 221 -2.12 -18.66 14.41
CA ILE A 221 -2.00 -19.66 13.33
C ILE A 221 -2.52 -19.07 12.01
N LEU A 222 -3.73 -18.51 12.00
CA LEU A 222 -4.31 -17.90 10.80
C LEU A 222 -3.49 -16.70 10.32
N SER A 223 -2.95 -15.90 11.25
CA SER A 223 -2.04 -14.80 10.91
C SER A 223 -0.74 -15.27 10.27
N SER A 224 -0.22 -16.45 10.67
CA SER A 224 0.97 -17.03 10.05
C SER A 224 0.72 -17.46 8.60
N VAL A 225 -0.45 -17.99 8.30
CA VAL A 225 -0.87 -18.28 6.89
C VAL A 225 -0.94 -17.00 6.07
N LEU A 226 -1.57 -15.95 6.62
CA LEU A 226 -1.68 -14.66 5.97
C LEU A 226 -0.31 -14.01 5.74
N LEU A 227 0.60 -14.10 6.72
CA LEU A 227 1.98 -13.66 6.61
C LEU A 227 2.71 -14.38 5.46
N MET A 228 2.58 -15.70 5.36
CA MET A 228 3.22 -16.48 4.29
C MET A 228 2.71 -16.05 2.91
N ALA A 229 1.39 -15.83 2.75
CA ALA A 229 0.82 -15.34 1.51
C ALA A 229 1.34 -13.93 1.15
N ALA A 230 1.41 -13.02 2.13
CA ALA A 230 1.93 -11.67 1.93
C ALA A 230 3.43 -11.66 1.63
N LEU A 231 4.24 -12.53 2.27
CA LEU A 231 5.66 -12.70 1.96
C LEU A 231 5.88 -13.17 0.52
N VAL A 232 5.10 -14.14 0.04
CA VAL A 232 5.18 -14.59 -1.36
C VAL A 232 4.90 -13.44 -2.31
N LEU A 233 3.85 -12.65 -2.08
CA LEU A 233 3.52 -11.48 -2.89
C LEU A 233 4.64 -10.42 -2.85
N THR A 234 5.20 -10.14 -1.67
CA THR A 234 6.29 -9.17 -1.50
C THR A 234 7.56 -9.64 -2.22
N LEU A 235 7.88 -10.93 -2.18
CA LEU A 235 9.02 -11.49 -2.92
C LEU A 235 8.81 -11.41 -4.44
N ILE A 236 7.60 -11.63 -4.91
CA ILE A 236 7.24 -11.45 -6.33
C ILE A 236 7.40 -9.95 -6.70
N GLU A 237 6.92 -9.04 -5.86
CA GLU A 237 7.07 -7.60 -6.06
C GLU A 237 8.53 -7.17 -6.12
N ALA A 238 9.36 -7.64 -5.21
CA ALA A 238 10.79 -7.35 -5.17
C ALA A 238 11.50 -7.80 -6.46
N ARG A 239 11.16 -8.99 -6.99
CA ARG A 239 11.70 -9.47 -8.27
C ARG A 239 11.24 -8.62 -9.46
N VAL A 240 9.98 -8.22 -9.50
CA VAL A 240 9.45 -7.35 -10.55
C VAL A 240 10.09 -5.96 -10.50
N ARG A 241 10.38 -5.43 -9.31
CA ARG A 241 11.08 -4.14 -9.16
C ARG A 241 12.54 -4.21 -9.61
N SER A 242 13.26 -5.28 -9.29
CA SER A 242 14.69 -5.40 -9.65
C SER A 242 14.93 -5.41 -11.16
N THR A 243 13.96 -5.83 -11.95
CA THR A 243 14.01 -5.76 -13.42
C THR A 243 13.79 -4.34 -13.97
N ARG A 244 13.36 -3.37 -13.15
CA ARG A 244 13.16 -1.96 -13.56
C ARG A 244 14.46 -1.18 -13.69
N ASP A 245 15.49 -1.49 -12.93
CA ASP A 245 16.77 -0.76 -12.93
C ASP A 245 17.52 -0.88 -14.25
N THR A 246 17.12 -1.82 -15.12
CA THR A 246 17.69 -2.02 -16.45
C THR A 246 17.06 -1.16 -17.56
N PHE A 247 15.92 -0.52 -17.31
CA PHE A 247 15.34 0.40 -18.28
C PHE A 247 16.02 1.77 -18.15
N ARG A 248 17.00 2.02 -19.02
CA ARG A 248 17.66 3.31 -19.19
C ARG A 248 16.61 4.43 -19.29
N MET A 249 16.68 5.37 -18.38
CA MET A 249 16.00 6.66 -18.52
C MET A 249 16.51 7.32 -19.80
N GLY A 250 15.68 7.34 -20.84
CA GLY A 250 15.95 8.14 -22.01
C GLY A 250 16.02 9.62 -21.59
N SER A 251 17.10 10.27 -21.95
CA SER A 251 17.31 11.69 -21.64
C SER A 251 16.26 12.54 -22.35
N GLY A 252 15.29 13.04 -21.59
CA GLY A 252 14.37 14.08 -22.05
C GLY A 252 12.90 13.74 -21.84
N VAL A 253 12.24 14.54 -21.01
CA VAL A 253 10.76 14.56 -20.87
C VAL A 253 10.14 15.02 -22.19
N ARG A 254 9.91 14.11 -23.12
CA ARG A 254 9.12 14.38 -24.33
C ARG A 254 7.66 14.08 -24.04
N ARG A 255 6.83 15.12 -24.00
CA ARG A 255 5.39 14.97 -23.84
C ARG A 255 4.82 14.08 -24.95
N ALA A 256 4.14 13.03 -24.51
CA ALA A 256 3.39 12.15 -25.39
C ALA A 256 2.35 12.94 -26.21
N THR A 257 2.12 12.52 -27.44
CA THR A 257 1.14 13.10 -28.34
C THR A 257 -0.27 12.86 -27.81
N ASN A 258 -1.05 13.92 -27.61
CA ASN A 258 -2.47 13.80 -27.30
C ASN A 258 -3.20 13.19 -28.50
N ILE A 259 -4.05 12.22 -28.23
CA ILE A 259 -4.92 11.61 -29.24
C ILE A 259 -6.08 12.56 -29.49
N GLN A 260 -6.32 12.95 -30.74
CA GLN A 260 -7.50 13.70 -31.09
C GLN A 260 -8.73 12.78 -31.09
N PHE A 261 -9.73 13.13 -30.31
CA PHE A 261 -10.98 12.38 -30.23
C PHE A 261 -12.07 13.06 -31.09
N GLY A 262 -12.87 12.22 -31.72
CA GLY A 262 -14.19 12.66 -32.17
C GLY A 262 -15.08 13.02 -30.96
N VAL A 263 -16.12 13.80 -31.21
CA VAL A 263 -17.01 14.30 -30.14
C VAL A 263 -17.57 13.16 -29.26
N THR A 264 -18.00 12.08 -29.86
CA THR A 264 -18.57 10.90 -29.17
C THR A 264 -17.56 10.26 -28.21
N ALA A 265 -16.33 10.04 -28.66
CA ALA A 265 -15.27 9.47 -27.84
C ALA A 265 -14.88 10.40 -26.69
N ARG A 266 -14.91 11.71 -26.90
CA ARG A 266 -14.65 12.72 -25.87
C ARG A 266 -15.74 12.69 -24.80
N ILE A 267 -17.01 12.64 -25.19
CA ILE A 267 -18.14 12.56 -24.25
C ILE A 267 -18.06 11.25 -23.44
N ALA A 268 -17.82 10.12 -24.09
CA ALA A 268 -17.67 8.83 -23.40
C ALA A 268 -16.51 8.84 -22.40
N THR A 269 -15.38 9.47 -22.74
CA THR A 269 -14.21 9.59 -21.84
C THR A 269 -14.55 10.46 -20.62
N ILE A 270 -15.23 11.60 -20.84
CA ILE A 270 -15.66 12.48 -19.75
C ILE A 270 -16.66 11.75 -18.84
N ALA A 271 -17.66 11.10 -19.43
CA ALA A 271 -18.67 10.35 -18.68
C ALA A 271 -18.03 9.22 -17.84
N GLY A 272 -17.11 8.46 -18.44
CA GLY A 272 -16.37 7.42 -17.72
C GLY A 272 -15.49 7.98 -16.59
N ALA A 273 -14.83 9.11 -16.81
CA ALA A 273 -14.03 9.81 -15.80
C ALA A 273 -14.91 10.31 -14.64
N MET A 274 -16.03 10.95 -14.95
CA MET A 274 -16.99 11.45 -13.94
C MET A 274 -17.59 10.29 -13.15
N LEU A 275 -17.99 9.21 -13.81
CA LEU A 275 -18.52 8.01 -13.15
C LEU A 275 -17.50 7.45 -12.18
N LEU A 276 -16.24 7.31 -12.59
CA LEU A 276 -15.18 6.75 -11.76
C LEU A 276 -14.91 7.61 -10.51
N VAL A 277 -14.82 8.94 -10.66
CA VAL A 277 -14.64 9.86 -9.54
C VAL A 277 -15.87 9.85 -8.62
N SER A 278 -17.08 9.84 -9.20
CA SER A 278 -18.33 9.80 -8.41
C SER A 278 -18.44 8.54 -7.57
N LEU A 279 -18.14 7.37 -8.14
CA LEU A 279 -18.22 6.10 -7.42
C LEU A 279 -17.06 5.92 -6.42
N GLY A 280 -15.85 6.35 -6.77
CA GLY A 280 -14.68 6.18 -5.91
C GLY A 280 -14.63 7.13 -4.72
N ALA A 281 -14.85 8.42 -4.96
CA ALA A 281 -14.76 9.45 -3.95
C ALA A 281 -16.10 10.16 -3.69
N GLY A 282 -16.92 10.34 -4.74
CA GLY A 282 -18.17 11.09 -4.64
C GLY A 282 -19.18 10.47 -3.69
N VAL A 283 -19.39 9.14 -3.76
CA VAL A 283 -20.31 8.43 -2.84
C VAL A 283 -19.90 8.58 -1.38
N PRO A 284 -18.64 8.27 -0.98
CA PRO A 284 -18.21 8.48 0.40
C PRO A 284 -18.32 9.93 0.87
N ILE A 285 -17.87 10.88 0.06
CA ILE A 285 -17.92 12.31 0.41
C ILE A 285 -19.37 12.78 0.56
N TRP A 286 -20.23 12.42 -0.40
CA TRP A 286 -21.65 12.76 -0.35
C TRP A 286 -22.34 12.21 0.91
N ARG A 287 -22.04 10.96 1.29
CA ARG A 287 -22.63 10.37 2.50
C ARG A 287 -22.17 11.03 3.77
N VAL A 288 -20.90 11.40 3.86
CA VAL A 288 -20.39 12.18 5.00
C VAL A 288 -21.08 13.54 5.09
N ILE A 289 -21.21 14.27 3.97
CA ILE A 289 -21.93 15.55 3.93
C ILE A 289 -23.41 15.35 4.33
N TYR A 290 -24.04 14.29 3.86
CA TYR A 290 -25.43 13.97 4.21
C TYR A 290 -25.60 13.76 5.71
N TRP A 291 -24.74 12.96 6.33
CA TRP A 291 -24.81 12.69 7.77
C TRP A 291 -24.56 13.95 8.62
N THR A 292 -23.69 14.83 8.17
CA THR A 292 -23.35 16.04 8.95
C THR A 292 -24.32 17.20 8.75
N GLY A 293 -25.00 17.26 7.61
CA GLY A 293 -25.80 18.43 7.24
C GLY A 293 -27.30 18.19 7.07
N PHE A 294 -27.72 16.96 6.78
CA PHE A 294 -29.10 16.67 6.42
C PHE A 294 -29.76 15.59 7.29
N ASP A 295 -28.99 14.85 8.10
CA ASP A 295 -29.54 13.88 9.01
C ASP A 295 -29.92 14.57 10.33
N SER A 296 -31.22 14.77 10.54
CA SER A 296 -31.77 15.44 11.74
C SER A 296 -31.48 14.68 13.05
N ASN A 297 -31.03 13.42 12.98
CA ASN A 297 -30.68 12.63 14.15
C ASN A 297 -29.20 12.73 14.52
N THR A 298 -28.41 13.48 13.77
CA THR A 298 -26.96 13.61 14.00
C THR A 298 -26.63 15.00 14.56
N ASP A 299 -26.48 15.08 15.88
CA ASP A 299 -25.92 16.28 16.53
C ASP A 299 -24.37 16.20 16.45
N VAL A 300 -23.80 16.95 15.52
CA VAL A 300 -22.33 16.95 15.30
C VAL A 300 -21.67 17.80 16.37
N GLN A 301 -20.98 17.16 17.29
CA GLN A 301 -20.16 17.82 18.29
C GLN A 301 -18.84 18.33 17.66
N TRP A 302 -18.86 19.55 17.15
CA TRP A 302 -17.72 20.14 16.43
C TRP A 302 -16.46 20.26 17.26
N ASP A 303 -16.55 20.47 18.55
CA ASP A 303 -15.44 20.48 19.51
C ASP A 303 -14.74 19.13 19.55
N VAL A 304 -15.48 18.02 19.58
CA VAL A 304 -14.94 16.66 19.50
C VAL A 304 -14.31 16.40 18.14
N VAL A 305 -14.91 16.88 17.06
CA VAL A 305 -14.34 16.73 15.71
C VAL A 305 -13.00 17.46 15.60
N PHE A 306 -12.94 18.73 16.01
CA PHE A 306 -11.70 19.51 15.95
C PHE A 306 -10.60 18.95 16.86
N SER A 307 -10.94 18.53 18.08
CA SER A 307 -9.98 17.89 18.99
C SER A 307 -9.46 16.56 18.44
N SER A 308 -10.32 15.75 17.81
CA SER A 308 -9.93 14.50 17.17
C SER A 308 -9.02 14.72 15.96
N ILE A 309 -9.30 15.74 15.15
CA ILE A 309 -8.43 16.16 14.05
C ILE A 309 -7.06 16.57 14.58
N ALA A 310 -7.01 17.46 15.57
CA ALA A 310 -5.76 17.93 16.16
C ALA A 310 -4.93 16.78 16.75
N THR A 311 -5.58 15.87 17.47
CA THR A 311 -4.93 14.67 18.04
C THR A 311 -4.40 13.76 16.93
N SER A 312 -5.18 13.50 15.87
CA SER A 312 -4.75 12.65 14.75
C SER A 312 -3.55 13.25 14.01
N PHE A 313 -3.59 14.56 13.74
CA PHE A 313 -2.44 15.26 13.15
C PHE A 313 -1.22 15.23 14.05
N GLY A 314 -1.39 15.47 15.35
CA GLY A 314 -0.32 15.42 16.34
C GLY A 314 0.35 14.04 16.38
N ILE A 315 -0.43 12.96 16.46
CA ILE A 315 0.08 11.58 16.40
C ILE A 315 0.78 11.34 15.06
N GLY A 316 0.19 11.76 13.93
CA GLY A 316 0.78 11.60 12.60
C GLY A 316 2.13 12.30 12.46
N ILE A 317 2.27 13.53 12.95
CA ILE A 317 3.54 14.28 12.95
C ILE A 317 4.59 13.57 13.80
N VAL A 318 4.26 13.21 15.05
CA VAL A 318 5.18 12.51 15.95
C VAL A 318 5.62 11.19 15.35
N THR A 319 4.67 10.38 14.85
CA THR A 319 4.98 9.11 14.18
C THR A 319 5.90 9.31 12.98
N SER A 320 5.64 10.32 12.15
CA SER A 320 6.46 10.60 10.95
C SER A 320 7.90 10.96 11.33
N VAL A 321 8.09 11.81 12.33
CA VAL A 321 9.42 12.20 12.83
C VAL A 321 10.14 11.00 13.41
N VAL A 322 9.49 10.23 14.29
CA VAL A 322 10.09 9.03 14.89
C VAL A 322 10.45 8.00 13.82
N THR A 323 9.53 7.75 12.88
CA THR A 323 9.79 6.83 11.76
C THR A 323 10.98 7.27 10.93
N ALA A 324 11.09 8.56 10.62
CA ALA A 324 12.21 9.12 9.88
C ALA A 324 13.55 8.93 10.62
N LEU A 325 13.57 9.22 11.93
CA LEU A 325 14.76 9.05 12.76
C LEU A 325 15.19 7.58 12.86
N VAL A 326 14.24 6.66 13.01
CA VAL A 326 14.51 5.22 13.10
C VAL A 326 14.92 4.63 11.74
N ALA A 327 14.35 5.13 10.64
CA ALA A 327 14.66 4.68 9.28
C ALA A 327 16.04 5.14 8.80
N LEU A 328 16.50 6.33 9.24
CA LEU A 328 17.72 6.97 8.74
C LEU A 328 18.96 6.10 8.86
N PRO A 329 19.31 5.48 10.01
CA PRO A 329 20.49 4.63 10.11
C PRO A 329 20.42 3.41 9.20
N ILE A 330 19.27 2.78 9.04
CA ILE A 330 19.09 1.63 8.13
C ILE A 330 19.26 2.08 6.67
N ALA A 331 18.65 3.19 6.29
CA ALA A 331 18.75 3.75 4.94
C ALA A 331 20.18 4.17 4.58
N LEU A 332 20.91 4.79 5.51
CA LEU A 332 22.32 5.14 5.33
C LEU A 332 23.20 3.89 5.17
N LEU A 333 22.99 2.87 6.01
CA LEU A 333 23.71 1.62 5.91
C LEU A 333 23.47 0.93 4.57
N SER A 334 22.21 0.83 4.13
CA SER A 334 21.87 0.14 2.88
C SER A 334 22.26 0.91 1.62
N ALA A 335 22.34 2.26 1.68
CA ALA A 335 22.75 3.08 0.54
C ALA A 335 24.29 3.23 0.42
N ARG A 336 25.02 3.26 1.54
CA ARG A 336 26.45 3.60 1.55
C ARG A 336 27.38 2.43 1.87
N TYR A 337 26.91 1.40 2.57
CA TYR A 337 27.73 0.28 3.04
C TYR A 337 27.21 -1.03 2.46
N THR A 338 27.89 -1.54 1.42
CA THR A 338 27.57 -2.83 0.80
C THR A 338 28.12 -3.98 1.64
N GLY A 339 27.25 -4.65 2.41
CA GLY A 339 27.67 -5.79 3.25
C GLY A 339 26.50 -6.66 3.66
N LYS A 340 26.77 -7.90 4.10
CA LYS A 340 25.73 -8.83 4.59
C LYS A 340 24.92 -8.23 5.74
N THR A 341 25.57 -7.52 6.65
CA THR A 341 24.91 -6.85 7.78
C THR A 341 23.88 -5.84 7.32
N SER A 342 24.23 -4.97 6.36
CA SER A 342 23.31 -3.97 5.80
C SER A 342 22.11 -4.65 5.12
N GLN A 343 22.35 -5.72 4.34
CA GLN A 343 21.29 -6.47 3.67
C GLN A 343 20.34 -7.16 4.66
N ILE A 344 20.87 -7.72 5.76
CA ILE A 344 20.05 -8.37 6.79
C ILE A 344 19.20 -7.33 7.53
N LEU A 345 19.78 -6.20 7.93
CA LEU A 345 19.07 -5.14 8.65
C LEU A 345 17.97 -4.51 7.78
N GLU A 346 18.24 -4.27 6.51
CA GLU A 346 17.24 -3.80 5.57
C GLU A 346 16.17 -4.88 5.31
N GLY A 347 16.59 -6.13 5.09
CA GLY A 347 15.69 -7.25 4.84
C GLY A 347 14.69 -7.50 5.98
N SER A 348 15.11 -7.31 7.24
CA SER A 348 14.22 -7.46 8.40
C SER A 348 13.04 -6.49 8.38
N THR A 349 13.22 -5.27 7.87
CA THR A 349 12.14 -4.29 7.75
C THR A 349 11.12 -4.71 6.69
N TYR A 350 11.57 -5.32 5.58
CA TYR A 350 10.64 -5.83 4.56
C TYR A 350 9.82 -7.02 5.03
N VAL A 351 10.37 -7.87 5.91
CA VAL A 351 9.60 -8.94 6.54
C VAL A 351 8.46 -8.37 7.39
N ALA A 352 8.74 -7.31 8.15
CA ALA A 352 7.70 -6.60 8.91
C ALA A 352 6.63 -5.95 7.99
N HIS A 353 7.03 -5.48 6.81
CA HIS A 353 6.09 -4.89 5.84
C HIS A 353 5.10 -5.90 5.26
N ALA A 354 5.47 -7.16 5.19
CA ALA A 354 4.58 -8.23 4.74
C ALA A 354 3.48 -8.55 5.77
N LEU A 355 3.61 -8.09 7.02
CA LEU A 355 2.59 -8.31 8.04
C LEU A 355 1.37 -7.39 7.80
N PRO A 356 0.16 -7.94 7.75
CA PRO A 356 -1.06 -7.14 7.80
C PRO A 356 -1.11 -6.28 9.06
N GLY A 357 -1.62 -5.05 8.94
CA GLY A 357 -1.66 -4.09 10.05
C GLY A 357 -2.35 -4.63 11.30
N ILE A 358 -3.40 -5.45 11.14
CA ILE A 358 -4.10 -6.09 12.25
C ILE A 358 -3.20 -7.05 13.04
N VAL A 359 -2.29 -7.75 12.35
CA VAL A 359 -1.34 -8.67 12.98
C VAL A 359 -0.32 -7.90 13.81
N ILE A 360 0.20 -6.79 13.27
CA ILE A 360 1.10 -5.90 14.00
C ILE A 360 0.39 -5.35 15.24
N ALA A 361 -0.86 -4.87 15.09
CA ALA A 361 -1.64 -4.31 16.19
C ALA A 361 -1.83 -5.33 17.32
N ILE A 362 -2.24 -6.55 17.02
CA ILE A 362 -2.44 -7.63 18.02
C ILE A 362 -1.12 -7.94 18.70
N SER A 363 -0.02 -8.04 17.96
CA SER A 363 1.30 -8.34 18.50
C SER A 363 1.80 -7.24 19.47
N ILE A 364 1.56 -5.98 19.12
CA ILE A 364 1.94 -4.84 19.97
C ILE A 364 1.05 -4.75 21.21
N VAL A 365 -0.24 -5.03 21.10
CA VAL A 365 -1.15 -5.13 22.25
C VAL A 365 -0.66 -6.20 23.23
N TYR A 366 -0.28 -7.39 22.73
CA TYR A 366 0.27 -8.45 23.57
C TYR A 366 1.58 -8.04 24.24
N LEU A 367 2.49 -7.39 23.51
CA LEU A 367 3.73 -6.85 24.06
C LEU A 367 3.43 -5.82 25.17
N GLY A 368 2.45 -4.95 24.96
CA GLY A 368 1.98 -3.98 25.93
C GLY A 368 1.49 -4.64 27.22
N ILE A 369 0.62 -5.64 27.11
CA ILE A 369 0.05 -6.33 28.27
C ILE A 369 1.11 -7.12 29.05
N ARG A 370 2.05 -7.78 28.37
CA ARG A 370 3.03 -8.69 28.99
C ARG A 370 4.29 -7.97 29.49
N THR A 371 4.82 -7.06 28.70
CA THR A 371 6.18 -6.51 28.92
C THR A 371 6.16 -5.01 29.16
N LEU A 372 5.30 -4.26 28.49
CA LEU A 372 5.25 -2.80 28.54
C LEU A 372 3.96 -2.29 29.20
N ARG A 373 3.56 -2.90 30.33
CA ARG A 373 2.30 -2.58 31.02
C ARG A 373 2.05 -1.08 31.26
N PRO A 374 3.06 -0.26 31.64
CA PRO A 374 2.85 1.19 31.82
C PRO A 374 2.49 1.93 30.52
N LEU A 375 2.81 1.34 29.35
CA LEU A 375 2.54 1.93 28.04
C LEU A 375 1.27 1.37 27.39
N TYR A 376 0.64 0.37 28.03
CA TYR A 376 -0.55 -0.26 27.49
C TYR A 376 -1.73 0.73 27.50
N GLN A 377 -2.39 0.88 26.37
CA GLN A 377 -3.44 1.86 26.07
C GLN A 377 -2.98 3.33 26.06
N GLU A 378 -1.67 3.57 26.06
CA GLU A 378 -1.09 4.91 25.98
C GLU A 378 -0.59 5.23 24.57
N MET A 379 -0.47 6.53 24.25
CA MET A 379 -0.01 7.02 22.94
C MET A 379 1.34 6.45 22.48
N PRO A 380 2.36 6.24 23.32
CA PRO A 380 3.64 5.71 22.86
C PRO A 380 3.54 4.34 22.22
N LEU A 381 2.64 3.47 22.71
CA LEU A 381 2.45 2.13 22.15
C LEU A 381 1.78 2.18 20.76
N LEU A 382 0.84 3.12 20.58
CA LEU A 382 0.22 3.38 19.29
C LEU A 382 1.24 3.92 18.28
N ILE A 383 2.08 4.87 18.69
CA ILE A 383 3.17 5.42 17.87
C ILE A 383 4.13 4.31 17.47
N LEU A 384 4.53 3.43 18.39
CA LEU A 384 5.40 2.29 18.09
C LEU A 384 4.78 1.38 17.01
N ALA A 385 3.48 1.04 17.14
CA ALA A 385 2.79 0.23 16.14
C ALA A 385 2.78 0.88 14.75
N GLN A 386 2.51 2.18 14.69
CA GLN A 386 2.52 2.93 13.43
C GLN A 386 3.93 3.05 12.84
N VAL A 387 4.95 3.28 13.68
CA VAL A 387 6.35 3.29 13.24
C VAL A 387 6.70 1.96 12.56
N LEU A 388 6.34 0.82 13.15
CA LEU A 388 6.61 -0.49 12.56
C LEU A 388 5.92 -0.71 11.21
N ILE A 389 4.70 -0.20 11.05
CA ILE A 389 3.96 -0.28 9.79
C ILE A 389 4.64 0.57 8.69
N PHE A 390 5.09 1.78 9.01
CA PHE A 390 5.62 2.73 8.03
C PHE A 390 7.14 2.69 7.86
N LEU A 391 7.86 2.03 8.77
CA LEU A 391 9.33 1.95 8.75
C LEU A 391 9.90 1.42 7.41
N PRO A 392 9.38 0.34 6.81
CA PRO A 392 9.91 -0.18 5.55
C PRO A 392 9.77 0.81 4.40
N LEU A 393 8.66 1.54 4.35
CA LEU A 393 8.40 2.55 3.33
C LEU A 393 9.35 3.76 3.48
N ALA A 394 9.58 4.19 4.73
CA ALA A 394 10.52 5.25 5.03
C ALA A 394 11.97 4.85 4.67
N VAL A 395 12.39 3.63 5.02
CA VAL A 395 13.72 3.09 4.65
C VAL A 395 13.89 3.06 3.13
N ALA A 396 12.92 2.54 2.38
CA ALA A 396 12.98 2.47 0.92
C ALA A 396 13.08 3.86 0.27
N SER A 397 12.28 4.82 0.74
CA SER A 397 12.24 6.19 0.23
C SER A 397 13.56 6.92 0.52
N MET A 398 14.03 6.86 1.76
CA MET A 398 15.28 7.50 2.17
C MET A 398 16.50 6.88 1.49
N ARG A 399 16.56 5.54 1.39
CA ARG A 399 17.63 4.85 0.67
C ARG A 399 17.73 5.34 -0.77
N THR A 400 16.60 5.48 -1.47
CA THR A 400 16.56 5.99 -2.84
C THR A 400 17.08 7.42 -2.91
N ALA A 401 16.64 8.30 -2.02
CA ALA A 401 17.11 9.68 -1.95
C ALA A 401 18.61 9.78 -1.67
N ILE A 402 19.13 8.99 -0.71
CA ILE A 402 20.54 8.94 -0.36
C ILE A 402 21.38 8.37 -1.52
N ALA A 403 20.88 7.35 -2.23
CA ALA A 403 21.57 6.77 -3.37
C ALA A 403 21.69 7.74 -4.57
N MET A 404 20.72 8.66 -4.72
CA MET A 404 20.76 9.71 -5.75
C MET A 404 21.74 10.85 -5.41
N SER A 405 22.09 11.03 -4.15
CA SER A 405 23.14 11.97 -3.72
C SER A 405 24.51 11.41 -4.08
N THR A 406 25.22 12.06 -5.00
CA THR A 406 26.52 11.60 -5.49
C THR A 406 27.59 11.77 -4.42
N GLN A 407 28.36 10.71 -4.14
CA GLN A 407 29.47 10.74 -3.18
C GLN A 407 30.55 11.80 -3.56
N SER A 408 30.65 12.15 -4.83
CA SER A 408 31.53 13.20 -5.30
C SER A 408 31.20 14.57 -4.69
N LEU A 409 29.94 14.90 -4.50
CA LEU A 409 29.53 16.15 -3.86
C LEU A 409 29.93 16.18 -2.37
N GLU A 410 29.80 15.05 -1.68
CA GLU A 410 30.27 14.93 -0.29
C GLU A 410 31.80 15.06 -0.16
N HIS A 411 32.56 14.48 -1.11
CA HIS A 411 33.99 14.64 -1.14
C HIS A 411 34.42 16.09 -1.44
N VAL A 412 33.73 16.77 -2.35
CA VAL A 412 33.97 18.20 -2.63
C VAL A 412 33.62 19.05 -1.40
N ALA A 413 32.50 18.82 -0.73
CA ALA A 413 32.14 19.54 0.49
C ALA A 413 33.22 19.38 1.59
N ARG A 414 33.66 18.13 1.83
CA ARG A 414 34.78 17.86 2.78
C ARG A 414 36.11 18.52 2.38
N SER A 415 36.43 18.59 1.08
CA SER A 415 37.65 19.27 0.61
C SER A 415 37.55 20.79 0.77
N LEU A 416 36.35 21.34 0.85
CA LEU A 416 36.06 22.75 1.10
C LEU A 416 35.90 23.10 2.60
N GLY A 417 36.09 22.11 3.51
CA GLY A 417 36.07 22.32 4.95
C GLY A 417 34.67 22.24 5.58
N ALA A 418 33.68 21.68 4.88
CA ALA A 418 32.33 21.47 5.41
C ALA A 418 32.13 20.05 6.01
#